data_2ed9f30213d684dcf5df045ad39e50b2
#
_entry.id   2ed9f30213d684dcf5df045ad39e50b2
#
_cell.length_a   1.000
_cell.length_b   1.000
_cell.length_c   1.000
_cell.angle_alpha   90.00
_cell.angle_beta   90.00
_cell.angle_gamma   90.00
#
_symmetry.space_group_name_H-M   'P 1'
#
loop_
_entity.id
_entity.type
_entity.pdbx_description
1 polymer ?
#
loop_
_entity_poly.entity_id
_entity_poly.type
_entity_poly.pdbx_seq_one_letter_code
_entity_poly.pdbx_strand_id
1 'polypeptide(L)' 'MVVNMSIDKMPELLTLSQVSKILNVHPNTLRNWDSNGQLKAIRVGAKKIRRYKREDILRMIDEK' A
#
# COMPACT_ATOMS: atom_id res chain seq x y z
N MET A 1 -13.42 -9.82 -12.24
CA MET A 1 -13.14 -9.31 -12.12
C MET A 1 -12.33 -8.71 -11.77
N VAL A 2 -11.88 -8.34 -11.89
CA VAL A 2 -11.01 -7.92 -11.60
C VAL A 2 -11.01 -6.77 -10.99
N VAL A 3 -10.87 -6.69 -9.96
CA VAL A 3 -10.86 -5.66 -9.22
C VAL A 3 -9.74 -4.83 -9.28
N ASN A 4 -8.70 -5.35 -9.66
CA ASN A 4 -7.52 -4.60 -9.63
C ASN A 4 -7.53 -3.49 -10.57
N MET A 5 -8.45 -3.44 -11.46
CA MET A 5 -8.43 -2.37 -12.29
C MET A 5 -8.71 -1.15 -11.59
N SER A 6 -9.23 -1.19 -10.45
CA SER A 6 -9.54 -0.02 -9.72
C SER A 6 -8.36 0.71 -9.18
N ILE A 7 -7.22 0.09 -9.12
CA ILE A 7 -6.07 0.74 -8.51
C ILE A 7 -5.65 1.97 -9.29
N ASP A 8 -5.83 1.99 -10.59
CA ASP A 8 -5.48 3.16 -11.36
C ASP A 8 -6.38 4.33 -11.03
N LYS A 9 -7.55 4.09 -10.53
CA LYS A 9 -8.48 5.14 -10.19
C LYS A 9 -8.46 5.49 -8.73
N MET A 10 -7.63 4.84 -7.94
CA MET A 10 -7.54 5.13 -6.53
C MET A 10 -6.74 6.38 -6.28
N PRO A 11 -6.90 7.00 -5.12
CA PRO A 11 -6.12 8.19 -4.81
C PRO A 11 -4.64 7.87 -4.80
N GLU A 12 -3.84 8.89 -4.91
CA GLU A 12 -2.41 8.74 -4.92
C GLU A 12 -1.89 8.07 -3.65
N LEU A 13 -2.55 8.26 -2.53
CA LEU A 13 -2.16 7.64 -1.28
C LEU A 13 -3.22 6.64 -0.86
N LEU A 14 -2.78 5.47 -0.44
CA LEU A 14 -3.67 4.39 -0.05
C LEU A 14 -3.52 4.07 1.43
N THR A 15 -4.58 3.60 2.04
CA THR A 15 -4.52 3.24 3.45
C THR A 15 -3.94 1.84 3.59
N LEU A 16 -3.52 1.50 4.80
CA LEU A 16 -3.01 0.17 5.11
C LEU A 16 -4.06 -0.88 4.73
N SER A 17 -5.31 -0.63 5.07
CA SER A 17 -6.37 -1.57 4.79
C SER A 17 -6.55 -1.78 3.29
N GLN A 18 -6.49 -0.71 2.50
CA GLN A 18 -6.62 -0.82 1.07
C GLN A 18 -5.47 -1.62 0.47
N VAL A 19 -4.25 -1.35 0.90
CA VAL A 19 -3.09 -2.05 0.38
C VAL A 19 -3.13 -3.53 0.78
N SER A 20 -3.57 -3.81 1.98
CA SER A 20 -3.71 -5.17 2.45
C SER A 20 -4.62 -5.96 1.52
N LYS A 21 -5.72 -5.36 1.09
CA LYS A 21 -6.64 -6.03 0.19
C LYS A 21 -6.09 -6.14 -1.22
N ILE A 22 -5.45 -5.09 -1.69
CA ILE A 22 -4.88 -5.10 -3.04
C ILE A 22 -3.82 -6.18 -3.19
N LEU A 23 -2.93 -6.27 -2.21
CA LEU A 23 -1.84 -7.24 -2.29
C LEU A 23 -2.20 -8.59 -1.69
N ASN A 24 -3.37 -8.65 -1.08
CA ASN A 24 -3.85 -9.88 -0.46
C ASN A 24 -2.87 -10.38 0.59
N VAL A 25 -2.42 -9.51 1.46
CA VAL A 25 -1.54 -9.85 2.56
C VAL A 25 -2.11 -9.30 3.85
N HIS A 26 -1.74 -9.92 4.94
CA HIS A 26 -2.24 -9.49 6.23
C HIS A 26 -1.66 -8.12 6.59
N PRO A 27 -2.41 -7.27 7.29
CA PRO A 27 -1.89 -5.96 7.68
C PRO A 27 -0.58 -6.01 8.48
N ASN A 28 -0.40 -7.04 9.28
CA ASN A 28 0.84 -7.18 10.04
C ASN A 28 2.03 -7.38 9.10
N THR A 29 1.84 -8.05 7.99
CA THR A 29 2.89 -8.22 7.00
C THR A 29 3.31 -6.87 6.47
N LEU A 30 2.34 -5.98 6.22
CA LEU A 30 2.65 -4.66 5.73
C LEU A 30 3.41 -3.84 6.78
N ARG A 31 3.08 -4.00 8.03
CA ARG A 31 3.78 -3.29 9.09
C ARG A 31 5.22 -3.77 9.19
N ASN A 32 5.42 -5.07 9.00
CA ASN A 32 6.76 -5.62 9.01
C ASN A 32 7.57 -5.11 7.83
N TRP A 33 6.93 -5.03 6.66
CA TRP A 33 7.61 -4.54 5.48
C TRP A 33 7.99 -3.06 5.61
N ASP A 34 7.15 -2.29 6.29
CA ASP A 34 7.45 -0.89 6.55
C ASP A 34 8.67 -0.81 7.49
N SER A 35 8.71 -1.67 8.47
CA SER A 35 9.79 -1.68 9.44
C SER A 35 11.11 -2.09 8.82
N ASN A 36 11.11 -3.10 7.98
CA ASN A 36 12.37 -3.59 7.40
C ASN A 36 12.72 -2.94 6.07
N GLY A 37 11.92 -1.99 5.62
CA GLY A 37 12.24 -1.26 4.40
C GLY A 37 11.78 -1.85 3.11
N GLN A 38 11.12 -2.99 3.12
CA GLN A 38 10.65 -3.60 1.90
C GLN A 38 9.56 -2.77 1.23
N LEU A 39 8.66 -2.21 2.00
CA LEU A 39 7.62 -1.35 1.48
C LEU A 39 7.34 -0.30 2.51
N LYS A 40 8.02 0.81 2.42
CA LYS A 40 7.88 1.86 3.41
C LYS A 40 6.65 2.68 3.21
N ALA A 41 5.94 2.96 4.29
CA ALA A 41 4.80 3.84 4.26
C ALA A 41 5.27 5.25 4.55
N ILE A 42 4.53 6.23 4.06
CA ILE A 42 4.81 7.60 4.45
C ILE A 42 3.87 7.95 5.58
N ARG A 43 4.28 8.91 6.36
CA ARG A 43 3.48 9.38 7.49
C ARG A 43 2.92 10.73 7.14
N VAL A 44 1.61 10.89 7.24
CA VAL A 44 0.99 12.15 6.87
C VAL A 44 0.23 12.74 8.04
N GLY A 45 0.20 14.04 8.08
CA GLY A 45 -0.55 14.77 9.07
C GLY A 45 0.10 14.79 10.43
N ALA A 46 -0.53 15.50 11.34
CA ALA A 46 -0.01 15.64 12.70
C ALA A 46 -0.01 14.31 13.43
N LYS A 47 -0.93 13.42 13.07
CA LYS A 47 -1.03 12.14 13.75
C LYS A 47 -0.12 11.09 13.14
N LYS A 48 0.63 11.45 12.13
CA LYS A 48 1.57 10.53 11.49
C LYS A 48 0.90 9.23 11.05
N ILE A 49 -0.20 9.39 10.34
CA ILE A 49 -0.94 8.23 9.87
C ILE A 49 -0.21 7.61 8.70
N ARG A 50 -0.12 6.30 8.64
CA ARG A 50 0.54 5.61 7.56
C ARG A 50 -0.28 5.66 6.30
N ARG A 51 0.39 5.96 5.19
CA ARG A 51 -0.22 5.91 3.87
C ARG A 51 0.80 5.35 2.90
N TYR A 52 0.34 4.66 1.88
CA TYR A 52 1.23 4.05 0.90
C TYR A 52 1.01 4.73 -0.43
N LYS A 53 2.07 5.00 -1.16
CA LYS A 53 1.95 5.61 -2.46
C LYS A 53 1.43 4.59 -3.45
N ARG A 54 0.43 5.00 -4.22
CA ARG A 54 -0.16 4.11 -5.22
C ARG A 54 0.91 3.58 -6.18
N GLU A 55 1.83 4.43 -6.61
CA GLU A 55 2.84 4.00 -7.54
C GLU A 55 3.77 2.96 -6.96
N ASP A 56 4.03 2.99 -5.66
CA ASP A 56 4.87 1.97 -5.04
C ASP A 56 4.15 0.62 -5.08
N ILE A 57 2.84 0.62 -4.88
CA ILE A 57 2.07 -0.60 -4.89
C ILE A 57 2.01 -1.16 -6.32
N LEU A 58 1.84 -0.28 -7.31
CA LEU A 58 1.82 -0.73 -8.68
C LEU A 58 3.16 -1.35 -9.07
N ARG A 59 4.25 -0.77 -8.58
CA ARG A 59 5.56 -1.29 -8.88
C ARG A 59 5.74 -2.67 -8.26
N MET A 60 5.25 -2.87 -7.06
CA MET A 60 5.34 -4.15 -6.41
C MET A 60 4.58 -5.21 -7.18
N ILE A 61 3.40 -4.87 -7.66
CA ILE A 61 2.60 -5.82 -8.41
C ILE A 61 3.28 -6.17 -9.72
N ASP A 62 3.86 -5.15 -10.37
CA ASP A 62 4.53 -5.38 -11.63
C ASP A 62 5.78 -6.18 -11.54
N GLU A 63 6.46 -6.14 -10.45
CA GLU A 63 7.71 -6.83 -10.31
C GLU A 63 7.60 -8.28 -9.98
N LYS A 64 6.44 -8.83 -9.95
CA LYS A 64 6.32 -10.20 -9.65
C LYS A 64 6.82 -11.08 -10.68
#